data_d5053a0a8f95276196ef72f881413663
#
_entry.id   d5053a0a8f95276196ef72f881413663
#
_cell.length_a   1.000
_cell.length_b   1.000
_cell.length_c   1.000
_cell.angle_alpha   90.00
_cell.angle_beta   90.00
_cell.angle_gamma   90.00
#
_symmetry.space_group_name_H-M   'P 1'
#
loop_
_entity.id
_entity.type
_entity.pdbx_description
1 polymer ?
#
loop_
_entity_poly.entity_id
_entity_poly.type
_entity_poly.pdbx_seq_one_letter_code
_entity_poly.pdbx_strand_id
1 'polypeptide(L)'
;MSLLDGENIKILETMKQHGPRNLQQVSRKSRLPYTTVYGRVTKLQSMNALRTFVHPSFTKINLSRAMVLVKTFAGKEHLARDALKIPGYWLRIIRCIGEPNGYYSLHGIPTARQQDFRLYLDQLVTRGVIKDFQLFWLGESFAPLANFDYYDPKEKTWRFDWKEWLQGIRSGKSSEGKRAVSPADSGFDKKDLIILKELSLDARVTLADLSKLLDMTLPATKYRFDRLVKEGYVADYVITVLPFIPEVSDLCDIRLDFTNENFMRTAEKVFSKTPWVLTITPIVGLHSLAIRVYLPRQETTNLMNFLSTLAKEEVLAGYSYVQLDRSTQLSQTFAWKSYSDESGWQYDNREYLQTVNTLLSKWSKLEAEQTAPEATATIAVP
;
A
#
# COMPACT_ATOMS: atom_id res chain seq x y z
N MET A 1 28.54 6.01 8.80
CA MET A 1 27.44 6.18 9.78
C MET A 1 26.39 5.15 9.42
N SER A 2 26.03 4.26 10.32
CA SER A 2 25.00 3.24 10.06
C SER A 2 23.64 3.92 9.86
N LEU A 3 22.85 3.43 8.93
CA LEU A 3 21.49 3.94 8.66
C LEU A 3 20.59 3.73 9.90
N LEU A 4 20.81 2.65 10.62
CA LEU A 4 20.12 2.26 11.85
C LEU A 4 21.08 2.28 13.03
N ASP A 5 21.52 3.47 13.46
CA ASP A 5 22.19 3.66 14.75
C ASP A 5 21.15 3.96 15.86
N GLY A 6 21.57 3.86 17.12
CA GLY A 6 20.65 4.02 18.25
C GLY A 6 19.93 5.38 18.30
N GLU A 7 20.53 6.47 17.80
CA GLU A 7 19.85 7.78 17.74
C GLU A 7 18.82 7.84 16.61
N ASN A 8 19.13 7.26 15.43
CA ASN A 8 18.19 7.18 14.34
C ASN A 8 16.97 6.31 14.73
N ILE A 9 17.18 5.16 15.35
CA ILE A 9 16.12 4.30 15.87
C ILE A 9 15.20 5.10 16.81
N LYS A 10 15.79 5.78 17.79
CA LYS A 10 15.04 6.58 18.76
C LYS A 10 14.24 7.72 18.11
N ILE A 11 14.77 8.36 17.07
CA ILE A 11 14.06 9.37 16.28
C ILE A 11 12.87 8.74 15.56
N LEU A 12 13.07 7.60 14.87
CA LEU A 12 12.04 6.90 14.10
C LEU A 12 10.88 6.45 14.99
N GLU A 13 11.17 5.83 16.13
CA GLU A 13 10.16 5.41 17.12
C GLU A 13 9.38 6.61 17.67
N THR A 14 10.08 7.70 17.99
CA THR A 14 9.44 8.93 18.47
C THR A 14 8.55 9.55 17.39
N MET A 15 8.97 9.55 16.13
CA MET A 15 8.16 10.02 15.01
C MET A 15 6.92 9.14 14.81
N LYS A 16 7.01 7.81 14.98
CA LYS A 16 5.83 6.92 14.88
C LYS A 16 4.82 7.18 15.98
N GLN A 17 5.29 7.43 17.20
CA GLN A 17 4.41 7.68 18.37
C GLN A 17 3.76 9.06 18.35
N HIS A 18 4.46 10.10 17.88
CA HIS A 18 4.06 11.51 18.03
C HIS A 18 3.82 12.23 16.69
N GLY A 19 3.97 11.53 15.57
CA GLY A 19 3.88 12.08 14.23
C GLY A 19 5.20 12.72 13.75
N PRO A 20 5.43 12.73 12.42
CA PRO A 20 6.69 13.19 11.82
C PRO A 20 6.77 14.70 11.60
N ARG A 21 5.68 15.45 11.78
CA ARG A 21 5.58 16.86 11.40
C ARG A 21 6.33 17.82 12.34
N ASN A 22 6.26 17.58 13.64
CA ASN A 22 6.83 18.49 14.65
C ASN A 22 8.19 17.94 15.16
N LEU A 23 9.29 18.28 14.46
CA LEU A 23 10.61 17.83 14.88
C LEU A 23 11.10 18.44 16.20
N GLN A 24 10.54 19.57 16.68
CA GLN A 24 10.83 20.07 18.02
C GLN A 24 10.22 19.17 19.09
N GLN A 25 9.02 18.64 18.83
CA GLN A 25 8.40 17.65 19.71
C GLN A 25 9.18 16.33 19.69
N VAL A 26 9.60 15.87 18.49
CA VAL A 26 10.47 14.69 18.36
C VAL A 26 11.78 14.89 19.13
N SER A 27 12.43 16.05 19.03
CA SER A 27 13.63 16.40 19.79
C SER A 27 13.42 16.28 21.31
N ARG A 28 12.37 16.93 21.81
CA ARG A 28 12.04 16.88 23.24
C ARG A 28 11.75 15.46 23.75
N LYS A 29 10.96 14.71 23.01
CA LYS A 29 10.55 13.34 23.40
C LYS A 29 11.68 12.31 23.26
N SER A 30 12.50 12.44 22.23
CA SER A 30 13.69 11.59 22.03
C SER A 30 14.86 11.99 22.95
N ARG A 31 14.80 13.15 23.63
CA ARG A 31 15.90 13.73 24.43
C ARG A 31 17.18 13.93 23.63
N LEU A 32 17.04 14.31 22.35
CA LEU A 32 18.14 14.64 21.44
C LEU A 32 18.06 16.14 21.07
N PRO A 33 19.20 16.84 20.88
CA PRO A 33 19.20 18.22 20.41
C PRO A 33 18.44 18.37 19.09
N TYR A 34 17.71 19.48 18.93
CA TYR A 34 16.92 19.74 17.72
C TYR A 34 17.78 19.71 16.44
N THR A 35 18.97 20.29 16.49
CA THR A 35 19.92 20.28 15.37
C THR A 35 20.32 18.86 14.96
N THR A 36 20.51 17.97 15.94
CA THR A 36 20.80 16.55 15.70
C THR A 36 19.62 15.87 15.02
N VAL A 37 18.40 16.04 15.57
CA VAL A 37 17.18 15.44 15.00
C VAL A 37 16.95 15.95 13.58
N TYR A 38 17.02 17.27 13.36
CA TYR A 38 16.82 17.87 12.05
C TYR A 38 17.84 17.37 11.03
N GLY A 39 19.14 17.42 11.36
CA GLY A 39 20.20 16.97 10.47
C GLY A 39 20.09 15.48 10.11
N ARG A 40 19.77 14.62 11.08
CA ARG A 40 19.59 13.18 10.84
C ARG A 40 18.38 12.86 9.98
N VAL A 41 17.23 13.46 10.26
CA VAL A 41 16.01 13.28 9.46
C VAL A 41 16.23 13.76 8.02
N THR A 42 16.82 14.94 7.83
CA THR A 42 17.13 15.48 6.50
C THR A 42 18.08 14.56 5.75
N LYS A 43 19.12 14.05 6.41
CA LYS A 43 20.08 13.11 5.81
C LYS A 43 19.40 11.80 5.40
N LEU A 44 18.56 11.20 6.28
CA LEU A 44 17.83 9.97 5.95
C LEU A 44 16.88 10.17 4.77
N GLN A 45 16.23 11.33 4.67
CA GLN A 45 15.36 11.67 3.54
C GLN A 45 16.14 11.90 2.24
N SER A 46 17.26 12.63 2.27
CA SER A 46 18.09 12.86 1.08
C SER A 46 18.68 11.57 0.50
N MET A 47 18.90 10.57 1.34
CA MET A 47 19.35 9.23 0.94
C MET A 47 18.19 8.32 0.49
N ASN A 48 16.95 8.82 0.43
CA ASN A 48 15.73 8.02 0.22
C ASN A 48 15.55 6.84 1.21
N ALA A 49 16.22 6.91 2.36
CA ALA A 49 16.15 5.87 3.39
C ALA A 49 14.97 6.05 4.34
N LEU A 50 14.41 7.26 4.43
CA LEU A 50 13.24 7.61 5.21
C LEU A 50 12.21 8.29 4.33
N ARG A 51 11.00 7.77 4.34
CA ARG A 51 9.82 8.43 3.79
C ARG A 51 8.75 8.56 4.85
N THR A 52 8.07 9.70 4.87
CA THR A 52 6.94 9.95 5.76
C THR A 52 5.75 10.41 4.94
N PHE A 53 4.62 9.76 5.10
CA PHE A 53 3.40 10.12 4.40
C PHE A 53 2.18 9.78 5.26
N VAL A 54 1.00 10.16 4.81
CA VAL A 54 -0.27 9.89 5.50
C VAL A 54 -1.04 8.82 4.73
N HIS A 55 -1.60 7.86 5.44
CA HIS A 55 -2.73 7.09 4.92
C HIS A 55 -4.01 7.90 5.20
N PRO A 56 -4.71 8.40 4.16
CA PRO A 56 -6.04 8.98 4.37
C PRO A 56 -7.04 7.87 4.71
N SER A 57 -8.06 8.18 5.49
CA SER A 57 -9.19 7.28 5.66
C SER A 57 -10.03 7.29 4.39
N PHE A 58 -9.93 6.22 3.62
CA PHE A 58 -10.68 6.07 2.36
C PHE A 58 -12.18 6.06 2.60
N THR A 59 -12.62 5.42 3.68
CA THR A 59 -14.03 5.37 4.06
C THR A 59 -14.60 6.76 4.30
N LYS A 60 -13.85 7.65 4.96
CA LYS A 60 -14.30 9.02 5.25
C LYS A 60 -14.38 9.92 4.04
N ILE A 61 -13.62 9.63 2.99
CA ILE A 61 -13.70 10.33 1.71
C ILE A 61 -14.57 9.60 0.69
N ASN A 62 -15.46 8.69 1.15
CA ASN A 62 -16.40 7.92 0.32
C ASN A 62 -15.72 7.08 -0.78
N LEU A 63 -14.53 6.57 -0.50
CA LEU A 63 -13.83 5.60 -1.32
C LEU A 63 -13.72 4.26 -0.60
N SER A 64 -13.84 3.18 -1.35
CA SER A 64 -13.57 1.81 -0.89
C SER A 64 -12.26 1.34 -1.51
N ARG A 65 -11.39 0.77 -0.69
CA ARG A 65 -10.13 0.21 -1.18
C ARG A 65 -10.38 -1.19 -1.72
N ALA A 66 -9.85 -1.46 -2.90
CA ALA A 66 -9.91 -2.76 -3.55
C ALA A 66 -8.50 -3.29 -3.80
N MET A 67 -8.26 -4.54 -3.45
CA MET A 67 -7.10 -5.33 -3.89
C MET A 67 -7.55 -6.25 -5.01
N VAL A 68 -6.87 -6.18 -6.14
CA VAL A 68 -7.13 -7.03 -7.30
C VAL A 68 -5.86 -7.82 -7.64
N LEU A 69 -5.98 -9.13 -7.60
CA LEU A 69 -4.95 -10.05 -8.10
C LEU A 69 -5.36 -10.49 -9.50
N VAL A 70 -4.57 -10.14 -10.49
CA VAL A 70 -4.90 -10.36 -11.91
C VAL A 70 -4.00 -11.43 -12.49
N LYS A 71 -4.59 -12.45 -13.11
CA LYS A 71 -3.90 -13.43 -13.92
C LYS A 71 -3.84 -12.96 -15.37
N THR A 72 -2.65 -12.86 -15.94
CA THR A 72 -2.46 -12.37 -17.32
C THR A 72 -2.29 -13.50 -18.31
N PHE A 73 -2.54 -13.22 -19.59
CA PHE A 73 -2.05 -14.06 -20.67
C PHE A 73 -0.56 -13.78 -20.90
N ALA A 74 0.22 -14.81 -21.21
CA ALA A 74 1.61 -14.64 -21.60
C ALA A 74 1.70 -13.75 -22.86
N GLY A 75 2.61 -12.79 -22.85
CA GLY A 75 2.78 -11.81 -23.91
C GLY A 75 1.82 -10.61 -23.87
N LYS A 76 0.73 -10.68 -23.07
CA LYS A 76 -0.26 -9.58 -22.96
C LYS A 76 -0.20 -8.82 -21.61
N GLU A 77 0.91 -8.93 -20.89
CA GLU A 77 1.05 -8.33 -19.57
C GLU A 77 0.91 -6.80 -19.60
N HIS A 78 1.50 -6.14 -20.62
CA HIS A 78 1.39 -4.68 -20.76
C HIS A 78 -0.05 -4.24 -21.04
N LEU A 79 -0.81 -5.01 -21.84
CA LEU A 79 -2.21 -4.76 -22.12
C LEU A 79 -3.04 -4.79 -20.82
N ALA A 80 -2.85 -5.82 -19.99
CA ALA A 80 -3.52 -5.95 -18.71
C ALA A 80 -3.19 -4.79 -17.76
N ARG A 81 -1.89 -4.43 -17.67
CA ARG A 81 -1.44 -3.29 -16.85
C ARG A 81 -2.10 -1.97 -17.28
N ASP A 82 -2.15 -1.71 -18.57
CA ASP A 82 -2.67 -0.45 -19.09
C ASP A 82 -4.20 -0.40 -18.95
N ALA A 83 -4.90 -1.53 -19.11
CA ALA A 83 -6.32 -1.63 -18.82
C ALA A 83 -6.63 -1.35 -17.33
N LEU A 84 -5.84 -1.85 -16.39
CA LEU A 84 -6.02 -1.57 -14.95
C LEU A 84 -5.91 -0.08 -14.60
N LYS A 85 -5.25 0.73 -15.44
CA LYS A 85 -5.12 2.18 -15.24
C LYS A 85 -6.32 2.98 -15.73
N ILE A 86 -7.07 2.46 -16.70
CA ILE A 86 -8.11 3.22 -17.44
C ILE A 86 -9.11 3.93 -16.52
N PRO A 87 -9.67 3.30 -15.46
CA PRO A 87 -10.60 4.00 -14.58
C PRO A 87 -9.99 5.18 -13.79
N GLY A 88 -8.65 5.30 -13.76
CA GLY A 88 -7.97 6.39 -13.06
C GLY A 88 -7.88 6.22 -11.53
N TYR A 89 -8.59 5.27 -10.95
CA TYR A 89 -8.70 5.04 -9.50
C TYR A 89 -7.66 4.09 -8.92
N TRP A 90 -6.66 3.68 -9.69
CA TRP A 90 -5.58 2.84 -9.20
C TRP A 90 -4.68 3.63 -8.23
N LEU A 91 -4.17 2.95 -7.23
CA LEU A 91 -3.23 3.48 -6.23
C LEU A 91 -1.84 2.87 -6.42
N ARG A 92 -1.82 1.60 -6.80
CA ARG A 92 -0.59 0.84 -7.00
C ARG A 92 -0.84 -0.30 -7.98
N ILE A 93 0.10 -0.53 -8.87
CA ILE A 93 0.13 -1.67 -9.78
C ILE A 93 1.55 -2.21 -9.76
N ILE A 94 1.71 -3.51 -9.46
CA ILE A 94 3.01 -4.17 -9.35
C ILE A 94 2.89 -5.52 -10.04
N ARG A 95 3.89 -5.90 -10.84
CA ARG A 95 4.00 -7.26 -11.34
C ARG A 95 4.14 -8.23 -10.17
N CYS A 96 3.38 -9.31 -10.20
CA CYS A 96 3.48 -10.38 -9.22
C CYS A 96 3.83 -11.71 -9.89
N ILE A 97 4.54 -12.54 -9.14
CA ILE A 97 5.01 -13.86 -9.53
C ILE A 97 4.45 -14.85 -8.52
N GLY A 98 3.94 -15.97 -9.01
CA GLY A 98 3.31 -17.00 -8.19
C GLY A 98 1.89 -17.28 -8.63
N GLU A 99 0.96 -17.43 -7.72
CA GLU A 99 -0.48 -17.64 -8.00
C GLU A 99 -1.28 -16.41 -7.50
N PRO A 100 -1.67 -15.49 -8.39
CA PRO A 100 -1.52 -15.53 -9.87
C PRO A 100 -0.17 -15.02 -10.37
N ASN A 101 0.22 -15.43 -11.57
CA ASN A 101 1.26 -14.77 -12.35
C ASN A 101 0.62 -13.64 -13.16
N GLY A 102 0.94 -12.39 -12.82
CA GLY A 102 0.33 -11.21 -13.44
C GLY A 102 0.54 -9.93 -12.66
N TYR A 103 -0.53 -9.33 -12.17
CA TYR A 103 -0.45 -8.07 -11.44
C TYR A 103 -1.18 -8.12 -10.10
N TYR A 104 -0.53 -7.59 -9.09
CA TYR A 104 -1.14 -7.10 -7.87
C TYR A 104 -1.50 -5.63 -8.06
N SER A 105 -2.76 -5.24 -7.86
CA SER A 105 -3.17 -3.84 -7.95
C SER A 105 -4.05 -3.42 -6.78
N LEU A 106 -3.87 -2.16 -6.35
CA LEU A 106 -4.72 -1.50 -5.36
C LEU A 106 -5.47 -0.37 -6.02
N HIS A 107 -6.74 -0.22 -5.67
CA HIS A 107 -7.62 0.82 -6.18
C HIS A 107 -8.36 1.50 -5.02
N GLY A 108 -8.74 2.77 -5.21
CA GLY A 108 -9.62 3.51 -4.30
C GLY A 108 -10.89 3.89 -5.06
N ILE A 109 -11.87 3.00 -5.07
CA ILE A 109 -13.09 3.10 -5.88
C ILE A 109 -14.17 3.85 -5.12
N PRO A 110 -14.96 4.75 -5.76
CA PRO A 110 -16.11 5.37 -5.11
C PRO A 110 -17.04 4.30 -4.51
N THR A 111 -17.40 4.45 -3.24
CA THR A 111 -18.11 3.40 -2.49
C THR A 111 -19.43 3.01 -3.17
N ALA A 112 -20.13 3.97 -3.78
CA ALA A 112 -21.36 3.71 -4.55
C ALA A 112 -21.10 2.98 -5.89
N ARG A 113 -19.84 2.80 -6.32
CA ARG A 113 -19.45 2.22 -7.62
C ARG A 113 -18.70 0.90 -7.52
N GLN A 114 -18.75 0.25 -6.37
CA GLN A 114 -18.10 -1.05 -6.17
C GLN A 114 -18.56 -2.11 -7.16
N GLN A 115 -19.87 -2.18 -7.43
CA GLN A 115 -20.42 -3.12 -8.40
C GLN A 115 -20.00 -2.79 -9.84
N ASP A 116 -19.97 -1.50 -10.19
CA ASP A 116 -19.51 -1.05 -11.50
C ASP A 116 -18.04 -1.43 -11.73
N PHE A 117 -17.20 -1.32 -10.71
CA PHE A 117 -15.80 -1.73 -10.80
C PHE A 117 -15.65 -3.25 -11.00
N ARG A 118 -16.46 -4.04 -10.30
CA ARG A 118 -16.49 -5.50 -10.53
C ARG A 118 -16.89 -5.82 -11.97
N LEU A 119 -17.97 -5.21 -12.47
CA LEU A 119 -18.41 -5.38 -13.85
C LEU A 119 -17.33 -4.95 -14.86
N TYR A 120 -16.56 -3.90 -14.57
CA TYR A 120 -15.42 -3.51 -15.39
C TYR A 120 -14.37 -4.64 -15.50
N LEU A 121 -14.00 -5.24 -14.36
CA LEU A 121 -13.03 -6.36 -14.34
C LEU A 121 -13.57 -7.60 -15.07
N ASP A 122 -14.86 -7.94 -14.89
CA ASP A 122 -15.53 -9.02 -15.61
C ASP A 122 -15.48 -8.79 -17.14
N GLN A 123 -15.66 -7.53 -17.58
CA GLN A 123 -15.52 -7.15 -18.99
C GLN A 123 -14.09 -7.27 -19.51
N LEU A 124 -13.06 -7.05 -18.68
CA LEU A 124 -11.68 -7.30 -19.07
C LEU A 124 -11.42 -8.79 -19.33
N VAL A 125 -12.01 -9.68 -18.52
CA VAL A 125 -11.95 -11.14 -18.75
C VAL A 125 -12.67 -11.51 -20.05
N THR A 126 -13.92 -11.07 -20.21
CA THR A 126 -14.74 -11.36 -21.40
C THR A 126 -14.07 -10.94 -22.70
N ARG A 127 -13.33 -9.82 -22.68
CA ARG A 127 -12.61 -9.28 -23.85
C ARG A 127 -11.21 -9.88 -24.05
N GLY A 128 -10.78 -10.83 -23.21
CA GLY A 128 -9.47 -11.47 -23.29
C GLY A 128 -8.30 -10.52 -22.98
N VAL A 129 -8.53 -9.46 -22.24
CA VAL A 129 -7.49 -8.55 -21.74
C VAL A 129 -6.73 -9.18 -20.57
N ILE A 130 -7.48 -9.80 -19.67
CA ILE A 130 -6.95 -10.58 -18.54
C ILE A 130 -7.56 -11.98 -18.56
N LYS A 131 -6.84 -12.94 -17.98
CA LYS A 131 -7.30 -14.33 -17.96
C LYS A 131 -8.30 -14.59 -16.85
N ASP A 132 -8.05 -14.00 -15.67
CA ASP A 132 -8.85 -14.16 -14.46
C ASP A 132 -8.45 -13.09 -13.44
N PHE A 133 -9.27 -12.88 -12.41
CA PHE A 133 -8.96 -12.00 -11.29
C PHE A 133 -9.60 -12.44 -9.97
N GLN A 134 -8.97 -12.03 -8.88
CA GLN A 134 -9.56 -12.08 -7.53
C GLN A 134 -9.70 -10.64 -7.02
N LEU A 135 -10.87 -10.29 -6.52
CA LEU A 135 -11.20 -8.96 -5.99
C LEU A 135 -11.52 -9.05 -4.50
N PHE A 136 -10.82 -8.27 -3.69
CA PHE A 136 -11.03 -8.15 -2.25
C PHE A 136 -11.24 -6.70 -1.85
N TRP A 137 -12.31 -6.43 -1.12
CA TRP A 137 -12.53 -5.12 -0.50
C TRP A 137 -11.76 -5.05 0.81
N LEU A 138 -11.05 -3.96 1.01
CA LEU A 138 -10.11 -3.79 2.10
C LEU A 138 -10.64 -2.78 3.13
N GLY A 139 -10.43 -3.09 4.39
CA GLY A 139 -10.59 -2.15 5.50
C GLY A 139 -9.42 -1.15 5.58
N GLU A 140 -9.39 -0.38 6.66
CA GLU A 140 -8.31 0.57 6.91
C GLU A 140 -6.98 -0.17 7.15
N SER A 141 -5.92 0.29 6.48
CA SER A 141 -4.60 -0.28 6.63
C SER A 141 -3.87 0.34 7.81
N PHE A 142 -3.09 -0.48 8.47
CA PHE A 142 -2.11 -0.06 9.45
C PHE A 142 -0.69 -0.39 8.94
N ALA A 143 0.22 0.58 9.03
CA ALA A 143 1.62 0.42 8.66
C ALA A 143 2.50 0.47 9.93
N PRO A 144 2.86 -0.68 10.53
CA PRO A 144 3.74 -0.70 11.68
C PRO A 144 5.13 -0.16 11.30
N LEU A 145 5.81 0.45 12.25
CA LEU A 145 7.24 0.64 12.15
C LEU A 145 7.92 -0.70 12.46
N ALA A 146 8.99 -1.03 11.75
CA ALA A 146 9.79 -2.20 12.05
C ALA A 146 10.18 -2.20 13.54
N ASN A 147 9.98 -3.31 14.23
CA ASN A 147 10.32 -3.40 15.65
C ASN A 147 11.83 -3.56 15.84
N PHE A 148 12.47 -2.51 16.32
CA PHE A 148 13.92 -2.46 16.53
C PHE A 148 14.41 -3.24 17.76
N ASP A 149 13.53 -3.79 18.61
CA ASP A 149 13.92 -4.73 19.67
C ASP A 149 14.56 -6.02 19.10
N TYR A 150 14.28 -6.31 17.82
CA TYR A 150 14.89 -7.42 17.09
C TYR A 150 16.18 -7.03 16.35
N TYR A 151 16.66 -5.79 16.47
CA TYR A 151 17.87 -5.30 15.80
C TYR A 151 19.02 -5.11 16.77
N ASP A 152 20.17 -5.74 16.50
CA ASP A 152 21.41 -5.47 17.22
C ASP A 152 22.21 -4.36 16.49
N PRO A 153 22.29 -3.14 17.06
CA PRO A 153 22.98 -2.03 16.42
C PRO A 153 24.52 -2.17 16.41
N LYS A 154 25.10 -3.04 17.25
CA LYS A 154 26.54 -3.30 17.30
C LYS A 154 26.95 -4.25 16.18
N GLU A 155 26.26 -5.40 16.11
CA GLU A 155 26.49 -6.41 15.08
C GLU A 155 25.81 -6.07 13.75
N LYS A 156 24.88 -5.10 13.73
CA LYS A 156 24.06 -4.69 12.59
C LYS A 156 23.25 -5.84 11.99
N THR A 157 22.77 -6.71 12.85
CA THR A 157 22.02 -7.92 12.50
C THR A 157 20.58 -7.87 13.03
N TRP A 158 19.69 -8.57 12.33
CA TRP A 158 18.32 -8.75 12.75
C TRP A 158 18.10 -10.16 13.28
N ARG A 159 17.41 -10.27 14.43
CA ARG A 159 16.96 -11.56 14.99
C ARG A 159 15.54 -11.84 14.52
N PHE A 160 15.31 -13.04 14.02
CA PHE A 160 13.99 -13.54 13.64
C PHE A 160 13.54 -14.59 14.64
N ASP A 161 12.56 -14.26 15.48
CA ASP A 161 12.05 -15.17 16.51
C ASP A 161 10.70 -15.77 16.10
N TRP A 162 10.76 -16.66 15.09
CA TRP A 162 9.58 -17.34 14.57
C TRP A 162 8.81 -18.13 15.63
N LYS A 163 9.49 -18.64 16.67
CA LYS A 163 8.87 -19.38 17.77
C LYS A 163 8.06 -18.44 18.67
N GLU A 164 8.61 -17.29 19.02
CA GLU A 164 7.92 -16.28 19.84
C GLU A 164 6.64 -15.80 19.14
N TRP A 165 6.73 -15.48 17.83
CA TRP A 165 5.58 -15.02 17.06
C TRP A 165 4.51 -16.10 16.94
N LEU A 166 4.91 -17.36 16.72
CA LEU A 166 4.00 -18.49 16.66
C LEU A 166 3.24 -18.67 18.00
N GLN A 167 3.95 -18.64 19.12
CA GLN A 167 3.35 -18.73 20.46
C GLN A 167 2.43 -17.56 20.75
N GLY A 168 2.81 -16.35 20.31
CA GLY A 168 1.99 -15.16 20.44
C GLY A 168 0.62 -15.30 19.76
N ILE A 169 0.56 -15.85 18.54
CA ILE A 169 -0.68 -16.08 17.82
C ILE A 169 -1.50 -17.21 18.46
N ARG A 170 -0.87 -18.32 18.83
CA ARG A 170 -1.51 -19.46 19.51
C ARG A 170 -2.21 -19.09 20.81
N SER A 171 -1.66 -18.12 21.54
CA SER A 171 -2.20 -17.72 22.85
C SER A 171 -3.65 -17.26 22.80
N GLY A 172 -4.13 -16.80 21.63
CA GLY A 172 -5.51 -16.36 21.42
C GLY A 172 -5.97 -15.21 22.34
N LYS A 173 -5.06 -14.59 23.10
CA LYS A 173 -5.39 -13.52 24.05
C LYS A 173 -5.56 -12.20 23.32
N SER A 174 -6.75 -12.00 22.76
CA SER A 174 -7.17 -10.70 22.24
C SER A 174 -7.66 -9.82 23.40
N SER A 175 -7.04 -8.66 23.58
CA SER A 175 -7.71 -7.58 24.31
C SER A 175 -8.68 -6.88 23.36
N GLU A 176 -9.91 -6.66 23.77
CA GLU A 176 -10.93 -5.96 23.02
C GLU A 176 -10.46 -4.55 22.62
N GLY A 177 -10.02 -4.42 21.40
CA GLY A 177 -9.76 -3.15 20.75
C GLY A 177 -10.71 -2.99 19.58
N LYS A 178 -11.92 -2.44 19.80
CA LYS A 178 -12.79 -2.05 18.71
C LYS A 178 -12.11 -0.91 17.95
N ARG A 179 -11.71 -1.14 16.70
CA ARG A 179 -11.54 -0.05 15.73
C ARG A 179 -12.94 0.46 15.40
N ALA A 180 -13.43 1.41 16.20
CA ALA A 180 -14.64 2.13 15.89
C ALA A 180 -14.36 3.02 14.68
N VAL A 181 -14.81 2.62 13.52
CA VAL A 181 -14.97 3.52 12.38
C VAL A 181 -16.22 4.33 12.69
N SER A 182 -16.06 5.53 13.23
CA SER A 182 -17.16 6.47 13.29
C SER A 182 -17.52 6.89 11.87
N PRO A 183 -18.81 6.83 11.46
CA PRO A 183 -19.25 7.41 10.20
C PRO A 183 -18.82 8.89 10.15
N ALA A 184 -18.38 9.35 8.99
CA ALA A 184 -18.07 10.75 8.79
C ALA A 184 -19.38 11.54 8.74
N ASP A 185 -19.66 12.36 9.76
CA ASP A 185 -20.80 13.29 9.77
C ASP A 185 -20.47 14.65 9.16
N SER A 186 -19.20 14.95 8.92
CA SER A 186 -18.77 16.21 8.31
C SER A 186 -18.37 16.00 6.87
N GLY A 187 -18.99 16.77 5.98
CA GLY A 187 -18.63 16.78 4.56
C GLY A 187 -17.17 17.19 4.37
N PHE A 188 -16.54 16.67 3.34
CA PHE A 188 -15.27 17.13 2.82
C PHE A 188 -15.50 17.81 1.46
N ASP A 189 -14.59 18.69 1.07
CA ASP A 189 -14.61 19.38 -0.21
C ASP A 189 -13.32 19.09 -1.01
N LYS A 190 -13.24 19.64 -2.21
CA LYS A 190 -12.09 19.51 -3.09
C LYS A 190 -10.78 20.00 -2.44
N LYS A 191 -10.83 21.08 -1.65
CA LYS A 191 -9.65 21.61 -0.96
C LYS A 191 -9.15 20.65 0.11
N ASP A 192 -10.04 19.98 0.82
CA ASP A 192 -9.69 18.94 1.79
C ASP A 192 -9.01 17.75 1.13
N LEU A 193 -9.52 17.31 -0.04
CA LEU A 193 -8.89 16.24 -0.82
C LEU A 193 -7.50 16.63 -1.31
N ILE A 194 -7.27 17.89 -1.69
CA ILE A 194 -5.93 18.37 -2.07
C ILE A 194 -4.98 18.32 -0.86
N ILE A 195 -5.43 18.74 0.33
CA ILE A 195 -4.62 18.61 1.56
C ILE A 195 -4.25 17.14 1.81
N LEU A 196 -5.22 16.23 1.79
CA LEU A 196 -4.99 14.80 2.01
C LEU A 196 -4.07 14.20 0.95
N LYS A 197 -4.18 14.62 -0.30
CA LYS A 197 -3.31 14.20 -1.40
C LYS A 197 -1.87 14.65 -1.16
N GLU A 198 -1.62 15.90 -0.77
CA GLU A 198 -0.27 16.38 -0.47
C GLU A 198 0.33 15.65 0.74
N LEU A 199 -0.46 15.44 1.78
CA LEU A 199 -0.05 14.66 2.94
C LEU A 199 0.26 13.19 2.61
N SER A 200 -0.41 12.63 1.60
CA SER A 200 -0.14 11.27 1.12
C SER A 200 1.16 11.17 0.31
N LEU A 201 1.71 12.29 -0.16
CA LEU A 201 3.02 12.38 -0.81
C LEU A 201 4.12 12.65 0.21
N ASP A 202 3.91 13.64 1.07
CA ASP A 202 4.80 14.00 2.18
C ASP A 202 4.01 14.45 3.40
N ALA A 203 4.06 13.67 4.48
CA ALA A 203 3.43 14.04 5.75
C ALA A 203 3.96 15.34 6.33
N ARG A 204 5.14 15.81 5.89
CA ARG A 204 5.82 17.02 6.40
C ARG A 204 5.61 18.26 5.53
N VAL A 205 4.79 18.19 4.48
CA VAL A 205 4.42 19.38 3.68
C VAL A 205 4.01 20.53 4.61
N THR A 206 4.53 21.73 4.39
CA THR A 206 4.28 22.85 5.31
C THR A 206 2.88 23.43 5.11
N LEU A 207 2.33 24.03 6.18
CA LEU A 207 1.06 24.75 6.06
C LEU A 207 1.17 25.98 5.14
N ALA A 208 2.36 26.57 5.01
CA ALA A 208 2.62 27.65 4.08
C ALA A 208 2.56 27.20 2.62
N ASP A 209 3.11 26.02 2.32
CA ASP A 209 3.02 25.45 0.96
C ASP A 209 1.59 25.06 0.62
N LEU A 210 0.87 24.45 1.58
CA LEU A 210 -0.55 24.13 1.40
C LEU A 210 -1.39 25.39 1.21
N SER A 211 -1.13 26.49 1.95
CA SER A 211 -1.88 27.74 1.82
C SER A 211 -1.71 28.36 0.43
N LYS A 212 -0.49 28.35 -0.09
CA LYS A 212 -0.20 28.80 -1.47
C LYS A 212 -0.90 27.93 -2.52
N LEU A 213 -0.82 26.60 -2.36
CA LEU A 213 -1.43 25.66 -3.30
C LEU A 213 -2.96 25.80 -3.35
N LEU A 214 -3.60 26.10 -2.22
CA LEU A 214 -5.07 26.19 -2.09
C LEU A 214 -5.62 27.60 -2.35
N ASP A 215 -4.73 28.59 -2.55
CA ASP A 215 -5.08 30.01 -2.59
C ASP A 215 -5.93 30.39 -1.34
N MET A 216 -5.35 30.14 -0.16
CA MET A 216 -6.02 30.38 1.14
C MET A 216 -5.07 31.05 2.11
N THR A 217 -5.63 31.73 3.12
CA THR A 217 -4.82 32.26 4.22
C THR A 217 -4.25 31.13 5.08
N LEU A 218 -3.09 31.35 5.69
CA LEU A 218 -2.46 30.36 6.58
C LEU A 218 -3.37 29.91 7.75
N PRO A 219 -4.10 30.82 8.44
CA PRO A 219 -5.05 30.42 9.49
C PRO A 219 -6.18 29.51 8.96
N ALA A 220 -6.75 29.83 7.79
CA ALA A 220 -7.81 29.02 7.19
C ALA A 220 -7.31 27.63 6.80
N THR A 221 -6.09 27.55 6.24
CA THR A 221 -5.44 26.28 5.90
C THR A 221 -5.16 25.44 7.16
N LYS A 222 -4.65 26.09 8.22
CA LYS A 222 -4.41 25.44 9.50
C LYS A 222 -5.71 24.88 10.10
N TYR A 223 -6.79 25.66 10.09
CA TYR A 223 -8.10 25.18 10.57
C TYR A 223 -8.57 23.93 9.84
N ARG A 224 -8.49 23.89 8.50
CA ARG A 224 -8.84 22.70 7.70
C ARG A 224 -7.96 21.50 8.04
N PHE A 225 -6.65 21.71 8.10
CA PHE A 225 -5.71 20.64 8.46
C PHE A 225 -6.02 20.06 9.85
N ASP A 226 -6.19 20.91 10.87
CA ASP A 226 -6.48 20.49 12.24
C ASP A 226 -7.83 19.73 12.30
N ARG A 227 -8.85 20.18 11.55
CA ARG A 227 -10.13 19.49 11.39
C ARG A 227 -9.94 18.10 10.79
N LEU A 228 -9.24 17.98 9.66
CA LEU A 228 -8.99 16.70 9.00
C LEU A 228 -8.28 15.69 9.91
N VAL A 229 -7.34 16.16 10.73
CA VAL A 229 -6.67 15.31 11.73
C VAL A 229 -7.64 14.92 12.85
N LYS A 230 -8.35 15.89 13.43
CA LYS A 230 -9.27 15.69 14.56
C LYS A 230 -10.41 14.73 14.20
N GLU A 231 -10.97 14.88 13.02
CA GLU A 231 -12.10 14.07 12.52
C GLU A 231 -11.64 12.71 11.94
N GLY A 232 -10.33 12.42 11.94
CA GLY A 232 -9.78 11.13 11.52
C GLY A 232 -9.76 10.89 10.02
N TYR A 233 -9.76 11.96 9.19
CA TYR A 233 -9.46 11.83 7.77
C TYR A 233 -8.00 11.43 7.52
N VAL A 234 -7.11 11.77 8.45
CA VAL A 234 -5.76 11.25 8.57
C VAL A 234 -5.82 9.98 9.42
N ALA A 235 -5.80 8.80 8.78
CA ALA A 235 -5.96 7.53 9.47
C ALA A 235 -4.66 7.08 10.17
N ASP A 236 -3.50 7.27 9.53
CA ASP A 236 -2.20 6.89 10.09
C ASP A 236 -1.07 7.74 9.49
N TYR A 237 -0.05 8.04 10.31
CA TYR A 237 1.23 8.54 9.84
C TYR A 237 2.17 7.37 9.58
N VAL A 238 2.55 7.21 8.33
CA VAL A 238 3.45 6.14 7.89
C VAL A 238 4.88 6.62 7.91
N ILE A 239 5.71 5.92 8.66
CA ILE A 239 7.16 6.12 8.71
C ILE A 239 7.78 4.90 8.02
N THR A 240 8.25 5.08 6.79
CA THR A 240 8.84 3.98 6.03
C THR A 240 10.36 4.06 6.07
N VAL A 241 10.94 3.05 6.67
CA VAL A 241 12.36 2.73 6.59
C VAL A 241 12.45 1.27 6.16
N LEU A 242 13.27 0.97 5.16
CA LEU A 242 13.49 -0.42 4.78
C LEU A 242 14.47 -1.05 5.80
N PRO A 243 14.00 -2.06 6.57
CA PRO A 243 14.85 -2.65 7.61
C PRO A 243 15.97 -3.51 7.05
N PHE A 244 15.79 -4.06 5.84
CA PHE A 244 16.71 -5.01 5.23
C PHE A 244 17.28 -4.50 3.92
N ILE A 245 18.42 -5.06 3.52
CA ILE A 245 19.13 -4.72 2.29
C ILE A 245 18.29 -5.15 1.08
N PRO A 246 17.97 -4.25 0.14
CA PRO A 246 17.07 -4.54 -0.98
C PRO A 246 17.54 -5.67 -1.90
N GLU A 247 18.84 -5.80 -2.12
CA GLU A 247 19.44 -6.77 -3.05
C GLU A 247 19.25 -8.23 -2.61
N VAL A 248 19.09 -8.43 -1.30
CA VAL A 248 18.94 -9.78 -0.69
C VAL A 248 17.58 -9.99 -0.04
N SER A 249 16.63 -9.11 -0.30
CA SER A 249 15.30 -9.17 0.32
C SER A 249 14.19 -9.17 -0.70
N ASP A 250 13.10 -9.85 -0.38
CA ASP A 250 11.92 -9.94 -1.22
C ASP A 250 10.74 -9.16 -0.61
N LEU A 251 9.94 -8.57 -1.49
CA LEU A 251 8.66 -7.95 -1.17
C LEU A 251 7.55 -8.92 -1.57
N CYS A 252 6.70 -9.25 -0.62
CA CYS A 252 5.62 -10.19 -0.83
C CYS A 252 4.30 -9.63 -0.30
N ASP A 253 3.20 -10.11 -0.86
CA ASP A 253 1.86 -9.90 -0.30
C ASP A 253 1.28 -11.26 0.06
N ILE A 254 0.78 -11.40 1.28
CA ILE A 254 0.24 -12.66 1.80
C ILE A 254 -1.18 -12.39 2.27
N ARG A 255 -2.13 -13.17 1.76
CA ARG A 255 -3.47 -13.25 2.33
C ARG A 255 -3.49 -14.40 3.32
N LEU A 256 -3.99 -14.11 4.51
CA LEU A 256 -4.15 -15.06 5.60
C LEU A 256 -5.63 -15.17 5.93
N ASP A 257 -6.19 -16.35 5.76
CA ASP A 257 -7.60 -16.65 6.06
C ASP A 257 -7.64 -17.40 7.41
N PHE A 258 -8.17 -16.77 8.45
CA PHE A 258 -8.22 -17.31 9.80
C PHE A 258 -9.50 -18.11 10.04
N THR A 259 -9.43 -19.14 10.88
CA THR A 259 -10.59 -19.95 11.26
C THR A 259 -11.61 -19.17 12.09
N ASN A 260 -11.18 -18.12 12.79
CA ASN A 260 -12.05 -17.23 13.55
C ASN A 260 -11.46 -15.83 13.76
N GLU A 261 -12.31 -14.89 14.17
CA GLU A 261 -11.92 -13.48 14.40
C GLU A 261 -10.87 -13.31 15.51
N ASN A 262 -10.90 -14.15 16.55
CA ASN A 262 -9.98 -14.03 17.67
C ASN A 262 -8.54 -14.31 17.26
N PHE A 263 -8.29 -15.35 16.46
CA PHE A 263 -6.99 -15.62 15.88
C PHE A 263 -6.54 -14.50 14.95
N MET A 264 -7.46 -13.97 14.11
CA MET A 264 -7.16 -12.85 13.22
C MET A 264 -6.68 -11.63 14.02
N ARG A 265 -7.40 -11.22 15.06
CA ARG A 265 -7.04 -10.08 15.91
C ARG A 265 -5.74 -10.30 16.67
N THR A 266 -5.51 -11.52 17.15
CA THR A 266 -4.25 -11.87 17.83
C THR A 266 -3.07 -11.79 16.86
N ALA A 267 -3.24 -12.33 15.65
CA ALA A 267 -2.23 -12.27 14.60
C ALA A 267 -1.94 -10.82 14.17
N GLU A 268 -2.97 -9.98 14.00
CA GLU A 268 -2.79 -8.55 13.72
C GLU A 268 -1.89 -7.87 14.78
N LYS A 269 -2.12 -8.16 16.05
CA LYS A 269 -1.33 -7.62 17.17
C LYS A 269 0.10 -8.14 17.15
N VAL A 270 0.32 -9.42 16.87
CA VAL A 270 1.66 -10.01 16.79
C VAL A 270 2.41 -9.43 15.59
N PHE A 271 1.80 -9.44 14.40
CA PHE A 271 2.42 -8.92 13.17
C PHE A 271 2.77 -7.44 13.28
N SER A 272 1.98 -6.63 14.00
CA SER A 272 2.30 -5.21 14.22
C SER A 272 3.58 -4.97 15.02
N LYS A 273 4.15 -6.01 15.63
CA LYS A 273 5.38 -5.96 16.43
C LYS A 273 6.55 -6.71 15.80
N THR A 274 6.41 -7.18 14.57
CA THR A 274 7.50 -7.87 13.86
C THR A 274 8.35 -6.86 13.07
N PRO A 275 9.61 -7.18 12.75
CA PRO A 275 10.46 -6.30 11.96
C PRO A 275 10.19 -6.37 10.44
N TRP A 276 9.42 -7.36 9.97
CA TRP A 276 9.30 -7.70 8.56
C TRP A 276 7.93 -7.40 7.95
N VAL A 277 6.92 -7.04 8.74
CA VAL A 277 5.60 -6.67 8.23
C VAL A 277 5.55 -5.16 7.98
N LEU A 278 5.25 -4.76 6.73
CA LEU A 278 5.16 -3.38 6.32
C LEU A 278 3.74 -2.80 6.42
N THR A 279 2.73 -3.62 6.13
CA THR A 279 1.32 -3.22 6.25
C THR A 279 0.46 -4.41 6.63
N ILE A 280 -0.58 -4.12 7.40
CA ILE A 280 -1.63 -5.07 7.79
C ILE A 280 -2.95 -4.45 7.38
N THR A 281 -3.75 -5.19 6.63
CA THR A 281 -5.03 -4.71 6.10
C THR A 281 -6.10 -5.78 6.26
N PRO A 282 -7.16 -5.55 7.04
CA PRO A 282 -8.29 -6.46 7.12
C PRO A 282 -9.03 -6.54 5.78
N ILE A 283 -9.54 -7.71 5.42
CA ILE A 283 -10.42 -7.92 4.27
C ILE A 283 -11.86 -7.84 4.76
N VAL A 284 -12.64 -6.97 4.13
CA VAL A 284 -14.03 -6.71 4.55
C VAL A 284 -14.90 -7.96 4.36
N GLY A 285 -15.68 -8.30 5.40
CA GLY A 285 -16.59 -9.44 5.37
C GLY A 285 -15.96 -10.81 5.56
N LEU A 286 -14.64 -10.88 5.81
CA LEU A 286 -13.91 -12.13 6.03
C LEU A 286 -13.06 -12.04 7.32
N HIS A 287 -12.77 -13.19 7.93
CA HIS A 287 -11.76 -13.28 8.98
C HIS A 287 -10.37 -13.40 8.36
N SER A 288 -10.00 -12.40 7.53
CA SER A 288 -8.79 -12.47 6.71
C SER A 288 -8.00 -11.17 6.78
N LEU A 289 -6.68 -11.30 6.71
CA LEU A 289 -5.73 -10.20 6.61
C LEU A 289 -4.96 -10.28 5.30
N ALA A 290 -4.78 -9.15 4.63
CA ALA A 290 -3.74 -8.96 3.64
C ALA A 290 -2.54 -8.29 4.32
N ILE A 291 -1.41 -8.97 4.37
CA ILE A 291 -0.17 -8.45 4.95
C ILE A 291 0.88 -8.26 3.86
N ARG A 292 1.51 -7.09 3.87
CA ARG A 292 2.69 -6.85 3.04
C ARG A 292 3.94 -7.13 3.85
N VAL A 293 4.78 -7.98 3.30
CA VAL A 293 5.96 -8.51 3.95
C VAL A 293 7.20 -8.09 3.17
N TYR A 294 8.22 -7.69 3.89
CA TYR A 294 9.55 -7.43 3.34
C TYR A 294 10.58 -8.12 4.23
N LEU A 295 11.26 -9.12 3.71
CA LEU A 295 12.19 -9.93 4.50
C LEU A 295 13.37 -10.45 3.66
N PRO A 296 14.52 -10.77 4.30
CA PRO A 296 15.63 -11.42 3.61
C PRO A 296 15.22 -12.76 3.01
N ARG A 297 15.71 -13.07 1.81
CA ARG A 297 15.38 -14.33 1.09
C ARG A 297 15.67 -15.59 1.89
N GLN A 298 16.73 -15.56 2.70
CA GLN A 298 17.07 -16.68 3.58
C GLN A 298 15.99 -17.02 4.62
N GLU A 299 15.10 -16.06 4.93
CA GLU A 299 14.00 -16.25 5.88
C GLU A 299 12.71 -16.76 5.22
N THR A 300 12.65 -16.88 3.88
CA THR A 300 11.45 -17.33 3.17
C THR A 300 11.01 -18.73 3.60
N THR A 301 11.95 -19.66 3.76
CA THR A 301 11.64 -21.02 4.23
C THR A 301 11.06 -21.01 5.64
N ASN A 302 11.60 -20.18 6.53
CA ASN A 302 11.10 -20.04 7.89
C ASN A 302 9.69 -19.46 7.91
N LEU A 303 9.41 -18.45 7.07
CA LEU A 303 8.07 -17.89 6.88
C LEU A 303 7.09 -18.96 6.39
N MET A 304 7.45 -19.76 5.37
CA MET A 304 6.59 -20.84 4.86
C MET A 304 6.31 -21.90 5.93
N ASN A 305 7.33 -22.30 6.69
CA ASN A 305 7.18 -23.23 7.81
C ASN A 305 6.26 -22.67 8.91
N PHE A 306 6.38 -21.38 9.22
CA PHE A 306 5.53 -20.67 10.16
C PHE A 306 4.07 -20.69 9.72
N LEU A 307 3.77 -20.34 8.46
CA LEU A 307 2.41 -20.35 7.90
C LEU A 307 1.84 -21.78 7.84
N SER A 308 2.64 -22.76 7.40
CA SER A 308 2.24 -24.16 7.38
C SER A 308 1.93 -24.71 8.78
N THR A 309 2.67 -24.28 9.80
CA THR A 309 2.41 -24.68 11.19
C THR A 309 1.08 -24.11 11.66
N LEU A 310 0.81 -22.82 11.41
CA LEU A 310 -0.48 -22.21 11.77
C LEU A 310 -1.66 -22.88 11.05
N ALA A 311 -1.47 -23.33 9.80
CA ALA A 311 -2.50 -24.05 9.04
C ALA A 311 -2.72 -25.47 9.61
N LYS A 312 -1.66 -26.22 9.96
CA LYS A 312 -1.76 -27.54 10.60
C LYS A 312 -2.46 -27.50 11.95
N GLU A 313 -2.34 -26.39 12.66
CA GLU A 313 -2.95 -26.16 13.97
C GLU A 313 -4.35 -25.53 13.90
N GLU A 314 -4.91 -25.47 12.70
CA GLU A 314 -6.25 -24.90 12.45
C GLU A 314 -6.43 -23.44 12.91
N VAL A 315 -5.32 -22.70 13.05
CA VAL A 315 -5.33 -21.24 13.26
C VAL A 315 -5.67 -20.54 11.95
N LEU A 316 -5.04 -21.01 10.85
CA LEU A 316 -5.37 -20.57 9.50
C LEU A 316 -6.21 -21.63 8.78
N ALA A 317 -7.30 -21.19 8.16
CA ALA A 317 -8.07 -21.98 7.20
C ALA A 317 -7.33 -22.08 5.85
N GLY A 318 -6.48 -21.11 5.55
CA GLY A 318 -5.65 -21.08 4.35
C GLY A 318 -4.79 -19.83 4.26
N TYR A 319 -3.89 -19.83 3.29
CA TYR A 319 -3.11 -18.65 2.94
C TYR A 319 -2.74 -18.64 1.46
N SER A 320 -2.54 -17.47 0.90
CA SER A 320 -1.98 -17.29 -0.44
C SER A 320 -0.79 -16.33 -0.39
N TYR A 321 0.17 -16.55 -1.28
CA TYR A 321 1.42 -15.81 -1.32
C TYR A 321 1.72 -15.37 -2.76
N VAL A 322 2.07 -14.10 -2.93
CA VAL A 322 2.58 -13.57 -4.19
C VAL A 322 3.85 -12.77 -3.93
N GLN A 323 4.88 -13.03 -4.71
CA GLN A 323 6.09 -12.21 -4.74
C GLN A 323 5.86 -11.00 -5.64
N LEU A 324 6.29 -9.82 -5.20
CA LEU A 324 6.11 -8.55 -5.90
C LEU A 324 7.43 -8.06 -6.48
N ASP A 325 7.44 -7.80 -7.78
CA ASP A 325 8.58 -7.18 -8.45
C ASP A 325 8.58 -5.67 -8.25
N ARG A 326 9.37 -5.19 -7.27
CA ARG A 326 9.48 -3.78 -6.92
C ARG A 326 9.90 -2.88 -8.09
N SER A 327 10.68 -3.40 -9.04
CA SER A 327 11.18 -2.64 -10.18
C SER A 327 10.05 -2.19 -11.12
N THR A 328 8.93 -2.93 -11.11
CA THR A 328 7.75 -2.67 -11.94
C THR A 328 6.69 -1.82 -11.26
N GLN A 329 6.93 -1.41 -10.00
CA GLN A 329 5.92 -0.72 -9.21
C GLN A 329 5.54 0.63 -9.80
N LEU A 330 4.27 0.78 -10.11
CA LEU A 330 3.63 2.05 -10.38
C LEU A 330 2.80 2.47 -9.16
N SER A 331 2.85 3.75 -8.81
CA SER A 331 2.10 4.29 -7.67
C SER A 331 1.60 5.70 -7.99
N GLN A 332 0.39 5.99 -7.53
CA GLN A 332 -0.15 7.34 -7.51
C GLN A 332 -0.95 7.58 -6.22
N THR A 333 -1.32 8.81 -5.96
CA THR A 333 -2.29 9.15 -4.92
C THR A 333 -3.70 8.76 -5.39
N PHE A 334 -4.68 8.82 -4.47
CA PHE A 334 -6.08 8.60 -4.86
C PHE A 334 -6.55 9.62 -5.92
N ALA A 335 -7.59 9.28 -6.66
CA ALA A 335 -8.08 10.00 -7.86
C ALA A 335 -8.77 11.34 -7.53
N TRP A 336 -8.15 12.21 -6.74
CA TRP A 336 -8.73 13.49 -6.30
C TRP A 336 -9.22 14.39 -7.43
N LYS A 337 -8.66 14.24 -8.65
CA LYS A 337 -9.09 14.98 -9.84
C LYS A 337 -10.48 14.57 -10.30
N SER A 338 -10.88 13.33 -10.06
CA SER A 338 -12.19 12.78 -10.42
C SER A 338 -13.28 13.12 -9.40
N TYR A 339 -13.05 14.08 -8.52
CA TYR A 339 -14.03 14.60 -7.57
C TYR A 339 -14.36 16.05 -7.88
N SER A 340 -15.64 16.42 -7.81
CA SER A 340 -16.09 17.82 -7.75
C SER A 340 -17.06 18.01 -6.59
N ASP A 341 -17.12 19.24 -6.07
CA ASP A 341 -18.00 19.56 -4.95
C ASP A 341 -19.49 19.49 -5.36
N GLU A 342 -19.80 19.62 -6.64
CA GLU A 342 -21.16 19.60 -7.18
C GLU A 342 -21.68 18.19 -7.43
N SER A 343 -20.85 17.30 -8.00
CA SER A 343 -21.25 15.96 -8.47
C SER A 343 -20.61 14.80 -7.70
N GLY A 344 -19.72 15.09 -6.74
CA GLY A 344 -18.98 14.07 -6.01
C GLY A 344 -17.96 13.31 -6.87
N TRP A 345 -17.73 12.04 -6.55
CA TRP A 345 -16.83 11.16 -7.30
C TRP A 345 -17.44 10.74 -8.63
N GLN A 346 -16.72 11.01 -9.73
CA GLN A 346 -17.14 10.65 -11.08
C GLN A 346 -16.61 9.27 -11.46
N TYR A 347 -17.48 8.41 -12.00
CA TYR A 347 -17.13 7.07 -12.43
C TYR A 347 -18.05 6.64 -13.58
N ASP A 348 -17.51 6.36 -14.76
CA ASP A 348 -18.29 5.97 -15.96
C ASP A 348 -17.70 4.72 -16.65
N ASN A 349 -18.32 3.56 -16.40
CA ASN A 349 -17.92 2.30 -17.03
C ASN A 349 -18.04 2.31 -18.55
N ARG A 350 -18.97 3.09 -19.14
CA ARG A 350 -19.15 3.13 -20.61
C ARG A 350 -17.94 3.75 -21.27
N GLU A 351 -17.49 4.90 -20.76
CA GLU A 351 -16.30 5.59 -21.22
C GLU A 351 -15.05 4.70 -21.05
N TYR A 352 -14.90 4.03 -19.89
CA TYR A 352 -13.77 3.14 -19.63
C TYR A 352 -13.73 1.96 -20.60
N LEU A 353 -14.87 1.33 -20.88
CA LEU A 353 -14.96 0.22 -21.82
C LEU A 353 -14.74 0.63 -23.28
N GLN A 354 -15.10 1.86 -23.67
CA GLN A 354 -14.72 2.43 -24.97
C GLN A 354 -13.21 2.60 -25.07
N THR A 355 -12.59 3.10 -24.01
CA THR A 355 -11.12 3.23 -23.93
C THR A 355 -10.42 1.87 -24.00
N VAL A 356 -10.97 0.83 -23.37
CA VAL A 356 -10.47 -0.56 -23.48
C VAL A 356 -10.53 -1.05 -24.94
N ASN A 357 -11.64 -0.78 -25.67
CA ASN A 357 -11.76 -1.16 -27.08
C ASN A 357 -10.69 -0.47 -27.95
N THR A 358 -10.44 0.82 -27.67
CA THR A 358 -9.38 1.57 -28.36
C THR A 358 -7.99 0.98 -28.07
N LEU A 359 -7.74 0.60 -26.80
CA LEU A 359 -6.51 -0.06 -26.40
C LEU A 359 -6.32 -1.40 -27.11
N LEU A 360 -7.37 -2.22 -27.20
CA LEU A 360 -7.36 -3.50 -27.92
C LEU A 360 -7.07 -3.33 -29.41
N SER A 361 -7.70 -2.36 -30.05
CA SER A 361 -7.48 -2.07 -31.47
C SER A 361 -6.04 -1.64 -31.75
N LYS A 362 -5.43 -0.84 -30.88
CA LYS A 362 -4.02 -0.46 -30.98
C LYS A 362 -3.10 -1.67 -30.79
N TRP A 363 -3.42 -2.50 -29.80
CA TRP A 363 -2.65 -3.73 -29.53
C TRP A 363 -2.65 -4.68 -30.72
N SER A 364 -3.81 -4.98 -31.31
CA SER A 364 -3.93 -5.86 -32.47
C SER A 364 -3.13 -5.38 -33.68
N LYS A 365 -3.05 -4.06 -33.90
CA LYS A 365 -2.21 -3.48 -34.96
C LYS A 365 -0.72 -3.73 -34.71
N LEU A 366 -0.25 -3.51 -33.47
CA LEU A 366 1.14 -3.73 -33.09
C LEU A 366 1.52 -5.22 -33.22
N GLU A 367 0.65 -6.15 -32.81
CA GLU A 367 0.87 -7.57 -33.00
C GLU A 367 0.97 -7.94 -34.50
N ALA A 368 0.11 -7.37 -35.34
CA ALA A 368 0.15 -7.62 -36.79
C ALA A 368 1.44 -7.08 -37.45
N GLU A 369 1.92 -5.91 -37.02
CA GLU A 369 3.18 -5.34 -37.49
C GLU A 369 4.40 -6.15 -37.08
N GLN A 370 4.41 -6.74 -35.86
CA GLN A 370 5.50 -7.59 -35.37
C GLN A 370 5.50 -8.98 -35.98
N THR A 371 4.35 -9.47 -36.46
CA THR A 371 4.21 -10.79 -37.09
C THR A 371 4.28 -10.72 -38.61
N ALA A 372 4.32 -9.52 -39.21
CA ALA A 372 4.53 -9.38 -40.64
C ALA A 372 5.92 -9.95 -41.04
N PRO A 373 6.02 -10.88 -41.98
CA PRO A 373 7.31 -11.41 -42.41
C PRO A 373 8.15 -10.26 -42.96
N GLU A 374 9.41 -10.14 -42.51
CA GLU A 374 10.38 -9.24 -43.17
C GLU A 374 10.36 -9.54 -44.65
N ALA A 375 10.02 -8.54 -45.44
CA ALA A 375 10.07 -8.67 -46.89
C ALA A 375 11.47 -9.12 -47.26
N THR A 376 11.60 -10.35 -47.70
CA THR A 376 12.86 -10.96 -48.16
C THR A 376 13.43 -10.03 -49.24
N ALA A 377 14.43 -9.25 -48.87
CA ALA A 377 15.21 -8.50 -49.85
C ALA A 377 15.90 -9.54 -50.72
N THR A 378 15.35 -9.77 -51.92
CA THR A 378 15.96 -10.58 -52.95
C THR A 378 17.27 -9.88 -53.32
N ILE A 379 18.38 -10.40 -52.79
CA ILE A 379 19.71 -10.01 -53.23
C ILE A 379 19.84 -10.54 -54.64
N ALA A 380 19.69 -9.70 -55.63
CA ALA A 380 20.09 -9.99 -56.98
C ALA A 380 21.63 -10.07 -56.96
N VAL A 381 22.16 -11.29 -57.12
CA VAL A 381 23.58 -11.55 -57.35
C VAL A 381 23.87 -11.20 -58.81
N PRO A 382 24.90 -10.41 -59.11
CA PRO A 382 25.28 -10.01 -60.45
C PRO A 382 25.82 -11.18 -61.29
#